data_341f774b6c9c6760e9d1476457d96775
#
_entry.id   341f774b6c9c6760e9d1476457d96775
#
_cell.length_a   1.000
_cell.length_b   1.000
_cell.length_c   1.000
_cell.angle_alpha   90.00
_cell.angle_beta   90.00
_cell.angle_gamma   90.00
#
_symmetry.space_group_name_H-M   'P 1'
#
loop_
_entity.id
_entity.type
_entity.pdbx_description
1 polymer ?
#
loop_
_entity_poly.entity_id
_entity_poly.type
_entity_poly.pdbx_seq_one_letter_code
_entity_poly.pdbx_strand_id
1 'polypeptide(L)'
;MPSVSIILPVYNVAPYLKACLDSLCVQTFQDFEVIAVNDGSTDDSLVILEAYQGILPQLRIISQPNQGLSAARNRGLQEISGKYVYFLDSDDYLQHDMLEACFSMAERNHIDVVKFDAEPFAEAGMTIKNSYDSRPWLAEKRIYDQTAWLQAQRNHYNSPVWLLFIRAELLPKHDLRFLAGVLHEDELFTPQLFTKAETFQYIAQPFFKRRYRAGSIMQNNIYQSQASYDSKLRVVRELDVASKQATSDAAIDFLVWRRNTLYMDSRGYAKNLRQASPLPFMLSKRLEMRAAIRRMRKGWKR
;
A
#
# COMPACT_ATOMS: atom_id res chain seq x y z
N MET A 1 -9.80 5.96 24.00
CA MET A 1 -9.42 6.10 22.57
C MET A 1 -9.10 4.69 22.09
N PRO A 2 -9.53 4.28 20.91
CA PRO A 2 -9.26 2.95 20.39
C PRO A 2 -7.75 2.73 20.19
N SER A 3 -7.32 1.48 20.26
CA SER A 3 -5.92 1.14 19.99
C SER A 3 -5.59 1.13 18.49
N VAL A 4 -6.57 0.83 17.63
CA VAL A 4 -6.37 0.71 16.17
C VAL A 4 -7.41 1.53 15.43
N SER A 5 -6.99 2.34 14.44
CA SER A 5 -7.88 2.97 13.47
C SER A 5 -7.78 2.23 12.14
N ILE A 6 -8.92 1.76 11.63
CA ILE A 6 -9.01 1.13 10.30
C ILE A 6 -9.59 2.15 9.33
N ILE A 7 -8.85 2.49 8.29
CA ILE A 7 -9.32 3.35 7.20
C ILE A 7 -9.85 2.46 6.08
N LEU A 8 -11.13 2.65 5.75
CA LEU A 8 -11.87 1.87 4.75
C LEU A 8 -12.38 2.81 3.65
N PRO A 9 -11.63 3.03 2.55
CA PRO A 9 -12.14 3.77 1.40
C PRO A 9 -13.20 2.96 0.66
N VAL A 10 -14.33 3.57 0.35
CA VAL A 10 -15.48 2.91 -0.29
C VAL A 10 -15.91 3.71 -1.52
N TYR A 11 -15.90 3.04 -2.70
CA TYR A 11 -16.42 3.60 -3.94
C TYR A 11 -16.92 2.51 -4.86
N ASN A 12 -18.25 2.41 -5.06
CA ASN A 12 -18.92 1.48 -5.96
C ASN A 12 -18.46 0.02 -5.77
N VAL A 13 -18.62 -0.50 -4.54
CA VAL A 13 -18.20 -1.85 -4.12
C VAL A 13 -19.31 -2.64 -3.42
N ALA A 14 -20.57 -2.25 -3.60
CA ALA A 14 -21.72 -2.87 -2.94
C ALA A 14 -21.72 -4.41 -2.96
N PRO A 15 -21.36 -5.11 -4.05
CA PRO A 15 -21.36 -6.58 -4.07
C PRO A 15 -20.34 -7.23 -3.12
N TYR A 16 -19.31 -6.51 -2.69
CA TYR A 16 -18.17 -7.02 -1.92
C TYR A 16 -18.14 -6.50 -0.49
N LEU A 17 -18.73 -5.33 -0.27
CA LEU A 17 -18.62 -4.56 0.97
C LEU A 17 -19.14 -5.32 2.19
N LYS A 18 -20.20 -6.12 2.03
CA LYS A 18 -20.72 -6.96 3.11
C LYS A 18 -19.66 -7.93 3.65
N ALA A 19 -18.96 -8.66 2.78
CA ALA A 19 -17.92 -9.61 3.20
C ALA A 19 -16.75 -8.90 3.91
N CYS A 20 -16.40 -7.70 3.46
CA CYS A 20 -15.40 -6.86 4.11
C CYS A 20 -15.83 -6.49 5.55
N LEU A 21 -17.03 -5.94 5.72
CA LEU A 21 -17.56 -5.52 7.02
C LEU A 21 -17.80 -6.70 7.97
N ASP A 22 -18.32 -7.84 7.47
CA ASP A 22 -18.47 -9.08 8.23
C ASP A 22 -17.11 -9.53 8.82
N SER A 23 -16.02 -9.39 8.07
CA SER A 23 -14.67 -9.76 8.53
C SER A 23 -14.17 -8.87 9.69
N LEU A 24 -14.67 -7.64 9.79
CA LEU A 24 -14.39 -6.74 10.91
C LEU A 24 -15.25 -7.08 12.13
N CYS A 25 -16.50 -7.46 11.93
CA CYS A 25 -17.38 -7.86 13.02
C CYS A 25 -16.86 -9.08 13.80
N VAL A 26 -16.15 -9.99 13.15
CA VAL A 26 -15.64 -11.23 13.76
C VAL A 26 -14.19 -11.15 14.25
N GLN A 27 -13.56 -9.98 14.22
CA GLN A 27 -12.21 -9.82 14.76
C GLN A 27 -12.16 -10.19 16.25
N THR A 28 -11.13 -10.92 16.66
CA THR A 28 -10.92 -11.28 18.07
C THR A 28 -10.52 -10.06 18.93
N PHE A 29 -9.84 -9.11 18.34
CA PHE A 29 -9.48 -7.82 18.94
C PHE A 29 -10.60 -6.81 18.70
N GLN A 30 -11.15 -6.22 19.78
CA GLN A 30 -12.31 -5.34 19.70
C GLN A 30 -12.02 -3.85 19.96
N ASP A 31 -10.80 -3.50 20.40
CA ASP A 31 -10.43 -2.12 20.70
C ASP A 31 -9.94 -1.38 19.44
N PHE A 32 -10.84 -1.23 18.47
CA PHE A 32 -10.59 -0.53 17.22
C PHE A 32 -11.75 0.39 16.83
N GLU A 33 -11.49 1.33 15.93
CA GLU A 33 -12.48 2.10 15.19
C GLU A 33 -12.37 1.83 13.70
N VAL A 34 -13.46 1.98 12.96
CA VAL A 34 -13.50 1.91 11.50
C VAL A 34 -13.95 3.25 10.95
N ILE A 35 -13.12 3.87 10.13
CA ILE A 35 -13.42 5.12 9.44
C ILE A 35 -13.67 4.77 7.98
N ALA A 36 -14.93 4.54 7.63
CA ALA A 36 -15.36 4.31 6.27
C ALA A 36 -15.53 5.64 5.55
N VAL A 37 -14.75 5.85 4.50
CA VAL A 37 -14.85 7.05 3.65
C VAL A 37 -15.56 6.69 2.35
N ASN A 38 -16.86 7.02 2.28
CA ASN A 38 -17.65 6.90 1.06
C ASN A 38 -17.25 8.02 0.09
N ASP A 39 -16.50 7.68 -0.93
CA ASP A 39 -15.96 8.61 -1.94
C ASP A 39 -16.94 8.83 -3.10
N GLY A 40 -18.19 9.19 -2.76
CA GLY A 40 -19.24 9.50 -3.73
C GLY A 40 -19.76 8.28 -4.48
N SER A 41 -19.99 7.14 -3.79
CA SER A 41 -20.60 5.96 -4.40
C SER A 41 -21.96 6.25 -4.97
N THR A 42 -22.27 5.65 -6.12
CA THR A 42 -23.54 5.75 -6.84
C THR A 42 -24.34 4.43 -6.84
N ASP A 43 -23.76 3.39 -6.27
CA ASP A 43 -24.39 2.09 -6.00
C ASP A 43 -24.88 2.01 -4.54
N ASP A 44 -25.32 0.85 -4.11
CA ASP A 44 -25.84 0.62 -2.76
C ASP A 44 -24.77 0.60 -1.65
N SER A 45 -23.51 0.98 -1.94
CA SER A 45 -22.42 0.93 -0.95
C SER A 45 -22.72 1.78 0.30
N LEU A 46 -23.28 2.99 0.14
CA LEU A 46 -23.64 3.83 1.28
C LEU A 46 -24.76 3.21 2.13
N VAL A 47 -25.78 2.66 1.49
CA VAL A 47 -26.90 1.99 2.18
C VAL A 47 -26.40 0.80 3.00
N ILE A 48 -25.46 0.03 2.46
CA ILE A 48 -24.81 -1.08 3.19
C ILE A 48 -24.02 -0.56 4.41
N LEU A 49 -23.22 0.50 4.24
CA LEU A 49 -22.49 1.10 5.36
C LEU A 49 -23.44 1.55 6.48
N GLU A 50 -24.52 2.24 6.15
CA GLU A 50 -25.51 2.75 7.12
C GLU A 50 -26.19 1.58 7.86
N ALA A 51 -26.52 0.50 7.16
CA ALA A 51 -27.07 -0.69 7.78
C ALA A 51 -26.09 -1.35 8.78
N TYR A 52 -24.78 -1.26 8.51
CA TYR A 52 -23.77 -1.84 9.39
C TYR A 52 -23.47 -1.02 10.64
N GLN A 53 -23.87 0.25 10.75
CA GLN A 53 -23.67 1.04 11.97
C GLN A 53 -24.39 0.44 13.20
N GLY A 54 -25.50 -0.27 12.99
CA GLY A 54 -26.20 -1.00 14.04
C GLY A 54 -25.55 -2.34 14.44
N ILE A 55 -24.66 -2.88 13.59
CA ILE A 55 -24.02 -4.21 13.74
C ILE A 55 -22.58 -4.06 14.24
N LEU A 56 -21.87 -3.04 13.73
CA LEU A 56 -20.48 -2.70 14.01
C LEU A 56 -20.44 -1.31 14.67
N PRO A 57 -20.60 -1.20 15.98
CA PRO A 57 -20.67 0.09 16.71
C PRO A 57 -19.42 0.97 16.52
N GLN A 58 -18.29 0.36 16.17
CA GLN A 58 -17.03 1.02 15.91
C GLN A 58 -17.00 1.74 14.56
N LEU A 59 -18.01 1.54 13.69
CA LEU A 59 -18.06 2.10 12.33
C LEU A 59 -18.53 3.55 12.34
N ARG A 60 -17.70 4.43 11.84
CA ARG A 60 -18.00 5.82 11.50
C ARG A 60 -17.95 6.04 10.00
N ILE A 61 -18.97 6.67 9.44
CA ILE A 61 -19.08 6.93 8.00
C ILE A 61 -18.80 8.40 7.72
N ILE A 62 -17.98 8.67 6.72
CA ILE A 62 -17.71 10.00 6.20
C ILE A 62 -18.01 9.96 4.70
N SER A 63 -18.90 10.83 4.22
CA SER A 63 -19.17 10.95 2.79
C SER A 63 -18.51 12.20 2.21
N GLN A 64 -17.96 12.06 1.01
CA GLN A 64 -17.39 13.15 0.22
C GLN A 64 -17.72 12.97 -1.26
N PRO A 65 -17.66 14.02 -2.09
CA PRO A 65 -17.65 13.87 -3.54
C PRO A 65 -16.45 13.03 -3.99
N ASN A 66 -16.59 12.26 -5.07
CA ASN A 66 -15.51 11.40 -5.57
C ASN A 66 -14.25 12.22 -5.89
N GLN A 67 -13.15 11.89 -5.20
CA GLN A 67 -11.83 12.48 -5.36
C GLN A 67 -10.74 11.41 -5.52
N GLY A 68 -11.13 10.13 -5.55
CA GLY A 68 -10.26 8.97 -5.75
C GLY A 68 -9.63 8.43 -4.46
N LEU A 69 -9.07 7.22 -4.58
CA LEU A 69 -8.59 6.40 -3.47
C LEU A 69 -7.63 7.12 -2.52
N SER A 70 -6.64 7.84 -3.06
CA SER A 70 -5.68 8.61 -2.26
C SER A 70 -6.36 9.67 -1.40
N ALA A 71 -7.35 10.39 -1.97
CA ALA A 71 -8.08 11.43 -1.25
C ALA A 71 -8.95 10.81 -0.14
N ALA A 72 -9.61 9.69 -0.42
CA ALA A 72 -10.40 8.97 0.58
C ALA A 72 -9.53 8.46 1.74
N ARG A 73 -8.38 7.85 1.46
CA ARG A 73 -7.42 7.44 2.51
C ARG A 73 -6.90 8.63 3.31
N ASN A 74 -6.53 9.74 2.65
CA ASN A 74 -6.08 10.96 3.33
C ASN A 74 -7.19 11.59 4.18
N ARG A 75 -8.45 11.55 3.73
CA ARG A 75 -9.60 12.02 4.51
C ARG A 75 -9.78 11.17 5.77
N GLY A 76 -9.65 9.85 5.64
CA GLY A 76 -9.67 8.95 6.79
C GLY A 76 -8.53 9.23 7.78
N LEU A 77 -7.33 9.51 7.28
CA LEU A 77 -6.16 9.85 8.12
C LEU A 77 -6.35 11.09 9.00
N GLN A 78 -7.21 12.03 8.61
CA GLN A 78 -7.52 13.22 9.42
C GLN A 78 -8.38 12.92 10.64
N GLU A 79 -8.97 11.74 10.69
CA GLU A 79 -9.98 11.34 11.67
C GLU A 79 -9.53 10.21 12.61
N ILE A 80 -8.33 9.66 12.40
CA ILE A 80 -7.81 8.58 13.22
C ILE A 80 -7.54 9.05 14.65
N SER A 81 -7.79 8.17 15.63
CA SER A 81 -7.46 8.41 17.04
C SER A 81 -6.69 7.24 17.66
N GLY A 82 -6.54 6.14 16.93
CA GLY A 82 -5.83 4.95 17.37
C GLY A 82 -4.31 5.13 17.40
N LYS A 83 -3.66 4.36 18.26
CA LYS A 83 -2.19 4.26 18.34
C LYS A 83 -1.57 3.65 17.09
N TYR A 84 -2.32 2.78 16.43
CA TYR A 84 -1.96 2.15 15.15
C TYR A 84 -3.00 2.46 14.09
N VAL A 85 -2.60 2.44 12.82
CA VAL A 85 -3.47 2.59 11.67
C VAL A 85 -3.32 1.41 10.73
N TYR A 86 -4.44 0.99 10.17
CA TYR A 86 -4.52 -0.03 9.15
C TYR A 86 -5.38 0.46 7.97
N PHE A 87 -4.96 0.17 6.74
CA PHE A 87 -5.72 0.48 5.52
C PHE A 87 -6.32 -0.79 4.96
N LEU A 88 -7.64 -0.84 4.84
CA LEU A 88 -8.37 -1.99 4.32
C LEU A 88 -9.07 -1.61 3.01
N ASP A 89 -8.79 -2.33 1.93
CA ASP A 89 -9.53 -2.16 0.67
C ASP A 89 -10.90 -2.83 0.79
N SER A 90 -11.97 -2.12 0.43
CA SER A 90 -13.37 -2.48 0.73
C SER A 90 -13.94 -3.63 -0.12
N ASP A 91 -13.19 -4.12 -1.12
CA ASP A 91 -13.53 -5.32 -1.91
C ASP A 91 -12.81 -6.60 -1.44
N ASP A 92 -12.00 -6.50 -0.39
CA ASP A 92 -11.24 -7.57 0.24
C ASP A 92 -11.73 -7.86 1.68
N TYR A 93 -11.15 -8.83 2.37
CA TYR A 93 -11.50 -9.12 3.77
C TYR A 93 -10.32 -9.70 4.57
N LEU A 94 -10.46 -9.67 5.91
CA LEU A 94 -9.41 -10.06 6.84
C LEU A 94 -9.69 -11.42 7.48
N GLN A 95 -8.66 -12.11 7.92
CA GLN A 95 -8.77 -13.20 8.89
C GLN A 95 -9.15 -12.63 10.26
N HIS A 96 -9.89 -13.42 11.03
CA HIS A 96 -10.51 -12.99 12.30
C HIS A 96 -9.52 -12.60 13.42
N ASP A 97 -8.29 -13.04 13.35
CA ASP A 97 -7.22 -12.84 14.34
C ASP A 97 -6.14 -11.83 13.90
N MET A 98 -6.31 -11.18 12.75
CA MET A 98 -5.30 -10.28 12.17
C MET A 98 -4.99 -9.10 13.09
N LEU A 99 -6.01 -8.40 13.59
CA LEU A 99 -5.80 -7.22 14.44
C LEU A 99 -5.10 -7.59 15.74
N GLU A 100 -5.50 -8.69 16.40
CA GLU A 100 -4.91 -9.15 17.64
C GLU A 100 -3.44 -9.55 17.46
N ALA A 101 -3.13 -10.29 16.41
CA ALA A 101 -1.77 -10.72 16.13
C ALA A 101 -0.83 -9.55 15.85
N CYS A 102 -1.27 -8.60 15.00
CA CYS A 102 -0.48 -7.42 14.65
C CYS A 102 -0.31 -6.47 15.83
N PHE A 103 -1.38 -6.19 16.56
CA PHE A 103 -1.36 -5.32 17.75
C PHE A 103 -0.45 -5.91 18.84
N SER A 104 -0.65 -7.18 19.19
CA SER A 104 0.15 -7.86 20.21
C SER A 104 1.64 -7.89 19.87
N MET A 105 1.99 -8.11 18.60
CA MET A 105 3.38 -8.08 18.14
C MET A 105 3.96 -6.67 18.23
N ALA A 106 3.22 -5.67 17.72
CA ALA A 106 3.66 -4.29 17.70
C ALA A 106 3.88 -3.72 19.11
N GLU A 107 2.98 -4.03 20.06
CA GLU A 107 3.11 -3.59 21.45
C GLU A 107 4.26 -4.30 22.20
N ARG A 108 4.34 -5.62 22.09
CA ARG A 108 5.36 -6.42 22.79
C ARG A 108 6.78 -6.02 22.42
N ASN A 109 7.01 -5.74 21.15
CA ASN A 109 8.34 -5.52 20.59
C ASN A 109 8.60 -4.07 20.18
N HIS A 110 7.67 -3.14 20.49
CA HIS A 110 7.75 -1.72 20.11
C HIS A 110 7.99 -1.50 18.62
N ILE A 111 7.22 -2.21 17.78
CA ILE A 111 7.39 -2.20 16.34
C ILE A 111 6.64 -1.03 15.70
N ASP A 112 7.28 -0.34 14.77
CA ASP A 112 6.70 0.75 14.00
C ASP A 112 5.82 0.24 12.86
N VAL A 113 6.26 -0.82 12.18
CA VAL A 113 5.54 -1.41 11.06
C VAL A 113 5.59 -2.93 11.15
N VAL A 114 4.43 -3.56 11.29
CA VAL A 114 4.28 -5.01 11.13
C VAL A 114 3.80 -5.30 9.72
N LYS A 115 4.52 -6.19 9.01
CA LYS A 115 4.14 -6.70 7.70
C LYS A 115 3.64 -8.12 7.82
N PHE A 116 2.64 -8.48 7.02
CA PHE A 116 2.12 -9.85 6.91
C PHE A 116 1.86 -10.22 5.44
N ASP A 117 1.46 -11.45 5.20
CA ASP A 117 1.17 -11.98 3.88
C ASP A 117 -0.32 -11.85 3.51
N ALA A 118 -0.61 -12.10 2.24
CA ALA A 118 -1.98 -12.22 1.77
C ALA A 118 -2.17 -13.48 0.93
N GLU A 119 -3.38 -14.01 1.00
CA GLU A 119 -3.85 -15.08 0.14
C GLU A 119 -4.75 -14.50 -0.95
N PRO A 120 -4.29 -14.53 -2.21
CA PRO A 120 -5.12 -14.10 -3.32
C PRO A 120 -6.13 -15.19 -3.68
N PHE A 121 -7.36 -14.78 -3.99
CA PHE A 121 -8.38 -15.65 -4.58
C PHE A 121 -9.04 -14.96 -5.76
N ALA A 122 -9.56 -15.73 -6.70
CA ALA A 122 -10.11 -15.21 -7.95
C ALA A 122 -11.58 -15.61 -8.10
N GLU A 123 -12.40 -14.66 -8.55
CA GLU A 123 -13.73 -14.95 -9.05
C GLU A 123 -13.69 -15.69 -10.38
N ALA A 124 -14.79 -16.30 -10.79
CA ALA A 124 -14.88 -17.05 -12.02
C ALA A 124 -14.39 -16.24 -13.23
N GLY A 125 -13.48 -16.82 -14.00
CA GLY A 125 -12.88 -16.16 -15.18
C GLY A 125 -11.71 -15.22 -14.88
N MET A 126 -11.31 -15.03 -13.60
CA MET A 126 -10.18 -14.19 -13.22
C MET A 126 -8.92 -15.01 -12.98
N THR A 127 -7.76 -14.43 -13.23
CA THR A 127 -6.46 -15.05 -13.02
C THR A 127 -5.68 -14.32 -11.94
N ILE A 128 -5.13 -15.08 -10.98
CA ILE A 128 -4.22 -14.57 -9.95
C ILE A 128 -2.87 -14.26 -10.61
N LYS A 129 -2.39 -13.02 -10.46
CA LYS A 129 -1.15 -12.55 -11.09
C LYS A 129 0.00 -12.37 -10.12
N ASN A 130 -0.28 -12.10 -8.84
CA ASN A 130 0.73 -11.76 -7.85
C ASN A 130 0.74 -12.76 -6.70
N SER A 131 1.93 -13.02 -6.17
CA SER A 131 2.12 -13.68 -4.88
C SER A 131 2.47 -12.63 -3.83
N TYR A 132 1.88 -12.80 -2.64
CA TYR A 132 2.14 -11.94 -1.47
C TYR A 132 2.82 -12.72 -0.34
N ASP A 133 3.42 -13.87 -0.65
CA ASP A 133 4.19 -14.68 0.28
C ASP A 133 5.60 -14.11 0.44
N SER A 134 5.94 -13.63 1.61
CA SER A 134 7.23 -13.03 1.93
C SER A 134 8.18 -13.98 2.68
N ARG A 135 7.73 -15.20 3.03
CA ARG A 135 8.52 -16.22 3.79
C ARG A 135 9.91 -16.52 3.23
N PRO A 136 10.13 -16.58 1.90
CA PRO A 136 11.48 -16.84 1.38
C PRO A 136 12.49 -15.70 1.64
N TRP A 137 12.04 -14.50 2.01
CA TRP A 137 12.88 -13.30 2.12
C TRP A 137 12.85 -12.64 3.50
N LEU A 138 11.82 -12.93 4.32
CA LEU A 138 11.65 -12.33 5.65
C LEU A 138 11.56 -13.43 6.72
N ALA A 139 12.32 -13.28 7.78
CA ALA A 139 12.28 -14.17 8.94
C ALA A 139 11.26 -13.66 9.97
N GLU A 140 10.26 -14.50 10.31
CA GLU A 140 9.13 -14.15 11.17
C GLU A 140 9.54 -13.63 12.56
N LYS A 141 10.50 -14.25 13.21
CA LYS A 141 10.92 -13.92 14.59
C LYS A 141 11.92 -12.77 14.67
N ARG A 142 12.37 -12.25 13.54
CA ARG A 142 13.40 -11.21 13.48
C ARG A 142 12.78 -9.84 13.60
N ILE A 143 13.32 -9.01 14.50
CA ILE A 143 13.12 -7.57 14.49
C ILE A 143 14.18 -6.99 13.54
N TYR A 144 13.74 -6.24 12.55
CA TYR A 144 14.59 -5.58 11.59
C TYR A 144 14.72 -4.10 11.96
N ASP A 145 15.96 -3.59 11.97
CA ASP A 145 16.19 -2.16 11.87
C ASP A 145 15.91 -1.67 10.44
N GLN A 146 15.88 -0.37 10.24
CA GLN A 146 15.60 0.24 8.93
C GLN A 146 16.53 -0.30 7.84
N THR A 147 17.83 -0.37 8.09
CA THR A 147 18.82 -0.79 7.09
C THR A 147 18.61 -2.23 6.64
N ALA A 148 18.45 -3.15 7.59
CA ALA A 148 18.19 -4.55 7.32
C ALA A 148 16.85 -4.76 6.59
N TRP A 149 15.81 -4.00 7.00
CA TRP A 149 14.51 -4.03 6.33
C TRP A 149 14.59 -3.57 4.88
N LEU A 150 15.18 -2.41 4.63
CA LEU A 150 15.33 -1.86 3.28
C LEU A 150 16.15 -2.78 2.36
N GLN A 151 17.16 -3.47 2.90
CA GLN A 151 17.92 -4.47 2.16
C GLN A 151 17.06 -5.69 1.81
N ALA A 152 16.27 -6.21 2.76
CA ALA A 152 15.39 -7.34 2.54
C ALA A 152 14.31 -7.03 1.47
N GLN A 153 13.72 -5.83 1.52
CA GLN A 153 12.71 -5.39 0.55
C GLN A 153 13.23 -5.31 -0.90
N ARG A 154 14.53 -5.16 -1.12
CA ARG A 154 15.09 -5.18 -2.48
C ARG A 154 15.00 -6.55 -3.16
N ASN A 155 14.86 -7.61 -2.41
CA ASN A 155 14.75 -8.98 -2.94
C ASN A 155 13.31 -9.32 -3.31
N HIS A 156 12.36 -8.83 -2.52
CA HIS A 156 10.92 -9.07 -2.72
C HIS A 156 10.12 -7.87 -2.21
N TYR A 157 9.96 -6.88 -3.08
CA TYR A 157 9.21 -5.67 -2.75
C TYR A 157 7.73 -5.80 -3.13
N ASN A 158 6.89 -5.53 -2.18
CA ASN A 158 5.45 -5.36 -2.37
C ASN A 158 5.03 -3.98 -1.83
N SER A 159 4.43 -3.17 -2.69
CA SER A 159 3.98 -1.81 -2.33
C SER A 159 2.65 -1.73 -1.60
N PRO A 160 1.68 -2.66 -1.72
CA PRO A 160 0.36 -2.48 -1.16
C PRO A 160 0.38 -2.16 0.33
N VAL A 161 -0.26 -1.05 0.70
CA VAL A 161 -0.30 -0.56 2.09
C VAL A 161 -1.15 -1.47 3.00
N TRP A 162 -2.11 -2.18 2.44
CA TRP A 162 -2.94 -3.15 3.18
C TRP A 162 -2.18 -4.40 3.68
N LEU A 163 -0.90 -4.57 3.31
CA LEU A 163 0.01 -5.55 3.93
C LEU A 163 0.68 -5.04 5.21
N LEU A 164 0.39 -3.81 5.64
CA LEU A 164 1.14 -3.10 6.66
C LEU A 164 0.22 -2.65 7.80
N PHE A 165 0.58 -3.01 9.03
CA PHE A 165 0.01 -2.47 10.25
C PHE A 165 1.01 -1.46 10.83
N ILE A 166 0.60 -0.19 10.99
CA ILE A 166 1.51 0.95 11.07
C ILE A 166 1.29 1.71 12.39
N ARG A 167 2.35 2.09 13.10
CA ARG A 167 2.28 3.02 14.21
C ARG A 167 1.84 4.40 13.70
N ALA A 168 0.69 4.87 14.19
CA ALA A 168 -0.01 6.04 13.62
C ALA A 168 0.81 7.33 13.74
N GLU A 169 1.59 7.50 14.82
CA GLU A 169 2.40 8.71 15.04
C GLU A 169 3.45 8.99 13.94
N LEU A 170 3.88 7.96 13.20
CA LEU A 170 4.80 8.14 12.08
C LEU A 170 4.22 9.03 10.98
N LEU A 171 2.89 8.98 10.79
CA LEU A 171 2.25 9.66 9.68
C LEU A 171 2.30 11.19 9.82
N PRO A 172 1.82 11.79 10.92
CA PRO A 172 1.96 13.25 11.11
C PRO A 172 3.40 13.67 11.38
N LYS A 173 4.21 12.87 12.09
CA LYS A 173 5.62 13.17 12.38
C LYS A 173 6.45 13.39 11.13
N HIS A 174 6.14 12.68 10.05
CA HIS A 174 6.89 12.71 8.79
C HIS A 174 6.08 13.22 7.61
N ASP A 175 4.89 13.80 7.85
CA ASP A 175 3.93 14.25 6.83
C ASP A 175 3.66 13.20 5.74
N LEU A 176 3.50 11.93 6.16
CA LEU A 176 3.23 10.83 5.25
C LEU A 176 1.76 10.86 4.81
N ARG A 177 1.54 11.05 3.51
CA ARG A 177 0.21 11.10 2.89
C ARG A 177 0.23 10.41 1.54
N PHE A 178 -0.93 9.95 1.11
CA PHE A 178 -1.09 9.44 -0.25
C PHE A 178 -1.10 10.58 -1.26
N LEU A 179 -0.35 10.43 -2.34
CA LEU A 179 -0.33 11.41 -3.42
C LEU A 179 -1.66 11.41 -4.16
N ALA A 180 -2.38 12.52 -4.11
CA ALA A 180 -3.68 12.63 -4.77
C ALA A 180 -3.57 12.62 -6.30
N GLY A 181 -4.59 12.03 -6.95
CA GLY A 181 -4.71 12.01 -8.41
C GLY A 181 -3.68 11.16 -9.14
N VAL A 182 -3.18 10.09 -8.49
CA VAL A 182 -2.33 9.06 -9.10
C VAL A 182 -2.94 7.67 -8.90
N LEU A 183 -2.60 6.73 -9.80
CA LEU A 183 -3.07 5.33 -9.77
C LEU A 183 -2.09 4.39 -9.05
N HIS A 184 -0.93 4.88 -8.64
CA HIS A 184 0.13 4.08 -8.03
C HIS A 184 0.61 4.75 -6.74
N GLU A 185 -0.33 5.14 -5.89
CA GLU A 185 -0.11 5.89 -4.66
C GLU A 185 0.76 5.11 -3.66
N ASP A 186 0.58 3.80 -3.58
CA ASP A 186 1.36 2.90 -2.72
C ASP A 186 2.84 2.86 -3.10
N GLU A 187 3.15 3.09 -4.38
CA GLU A 187 4.52 3.12 -4.90
C GLU A 187 5.32 4.34 -4.42
N LEU A 188 4.64 5.33 -3.84
CA LEU A 188 5.25 6.45 -3.16
C LEU A 188 5.15 6.31 -1.64
N PHE A 189 3.95 6.04 -1.13
CA PHE A 189 3.68 6.00 0.31
C PHE A 189 4.53 4.95 1.02
N THR A 190 4.53 3.72 0.54
CA THR A 190 5.24 2.60 1.18
C THR A 190 6.77 2.79 1.22
N PRO A 191 7.46 3.21 0.14
CA PRO A 191 8.88 3.53 0.23
C PRO A 191 9.19 4.68 1.19
N GLN A 192 8.36 5.72 1.22
CA GLN A 192 8.53 6.81 2.17
C GLN A 192 8.36 6.32 3.61
N LEU A 193 7.30 5.56 3.91
CA LEU A 193 7.08 4.95 5.22
C LEU A 193 8.30 4.11 5.65
N PHE A 194 8.79 3.24 4.79
CA PHE A 194 9.92 2.36 5.11
C PHE A 194 11.23 3.13 5.41
N THR A 195 11.39 4.32 4.83
CA THR A 195 12.56 5.16 5.10
C THR A 195 12.40 6.10 6.29
N LYS A 196 11.24 6.07 6.98
CA LYS A 196 10.94 6.87 8.16
C LYS A 196 10.72 6.05 9.42
N ALA A 197 10.25 4.81 9.28
CA ALA A 197 10.13 3.87 10.38
C ALA A 197 11.51 3.30 10.77
N GLU A 198 11.67 2.97 12.04
CA GLU A 198 12.93 2.50 12.62
C GLU A 198 12.92 0.99 12.87
N THR A 199 11.75 0.43 13.23
CA THR A 199 11.60 -0.97 13.63
C THR A 199 10.52 -1.68 12.82
N PHE A 200 10.85 -2.89 12.36
CA PHE A 200 9.96 -3.68 11.52
C PHE A 200 9.93 -5.13 11.99
N GLN A 201 8.76 -5.75 11.87
CA GLN A 201 8.63 -7.19 12.07
C GLN A 201 7.67 -7.80 11.05
N TYR A 202 7.85 -9.09 10.79
CA TYR A 202 7.05 -9.83 9.82
C TYR A 202 6.31 -10.98 10.51
N ILE A 203 5.03 -11.16 10.17
CA ILE A 203 4.18 -12.30 10.55
C ILE A 203 3.95 -13.14 9.30
N ALA A 204 4.36 -14.41 9.32
CA ALA A 204 4.23 -15.34 8.19
C ALA A 204 2.80 -15.93 8.11
N GLN A 205 1.78 -15.07 8.14
CA GLN A 205 0.37 -15.46 8.08
C GLN A 205 -0.35 -14.69 6.97
N PRO A 206 -1.18 -15.35 6.14
CA PRO A 206 -1.93 -14.72 5.05
C PRO A 206 -3.23 -14.08 5.59
N PHE A 207 -3.09 -13.07 6.45
CA PHE A 207 -4.22 -12.42 7.13
C PHE A 207 -5.17 -11.69 6.19
N PHE A 208 -4.69 -11.26 5.02
CA PHE A 208 -5.47 -10.53 4.05
C PHE A 208 -5.93 -11.46 2.92
N LYS A 209 -7.22 -11.45 2.60
CA LYS A 209 -7.82 -12.21 1.51
C LYS A 209 -8.05 -11.28 0.33
N ARG A 210 -7.10 -11.29 -0.62
CA ARG A 210 -7.09 -10.43 -1.80
C ARG A 210 -7.96 -10.96 -2.90
N ARG A 211 -9.05 -10.25 -3.23
CA ARG A 211 -9.98 -10.63 -4.30
C ARG A 211 -9.49 -10.16 -5.68
N TYR A 212 -9.51 -11.08 -6.65
CA TYR A 212 -9.39 -10.76 -8.07
C TYR A 212 -10.77 -10.83 -8.70
N ARG A 213 -11.31 -9.68 -9.10
CA ARG A 213 -12.67 -9.51 -9.63
C ARG A 213 -12.70 -8.68 -10.89
N ALA A 214 -13.76 -8.85 -11.69
CA ALA A 214 -14.04 -7.97 -12.81
C ALA A 214 -14.24 -6.51 -12.33
N GLY A 215 -13.83 -5.54 -13.14
CA GLY A 215 -14.00 -4.12 -12.83
C GLY A 215 -13.04 -3.56 -11.77
N SER A 216 -12.14 -4.37 -11.18
CA SER A 216 -11.10 -3.83 -10.30
C SER A 216 -10.12 -2.97 -11.11
N ILE A 217 -9.52 -1.97 -10.46
CA ILE A 217 -8.49 -1.11 -11.07
C ILE A 217 -7.35 -1.93 -11.68
N MET A 218 -6.99 -3.06 -11.01
CA MET A 218 -5.93 -3.97 -11.45
C MET A 218 -6.28 -4.79 -12.70
N GLN A 219 -7.56 -5.03 -12.96
CA GLN A 219 -8.03 -5.87 -14.09
C GLN A 219 -8.36 -5.05 -15.33
N ASN A 220 -8.77 -3.81 -15.17
CA ASN A 220 -8.98 -2.91 -16.28
C ASN A 220 -7.63 -2.60 -16.94
N ASN A 221 -7.57 -2.49 -18.27
CA ASN A 221 -6.38 -2.07 -19.04
C ASN A 221 -5.84 -0.68 -18.60
N ILE A 222 -6.36 -0.16 -17.50
CA ILE A 222 -5.97 1.12 -16.90
C ILE A 222 -4.47 1.14 -16.54
N TYR A 223 -3.91 0.00 -16.13
CA TYR A 223 -2.45 -0.12 -15.87
C TYR A 223 -1.59 -0.02 -17.12
N GLN A 224 -2.20 -0.17 -18.31
CA GLN A 224 -1.56 0.01 -19.61
C GLN A 224 -2.01 1.32 -20.26
N SER A 225 -2.66 2.20 -19.54
CA SER A 225 -3.18 3.48 -20.02
C SER A 225 -2.15 4.61 -19.90
N GLN A 226 -2.42 5.70 -20.63
CA GLN A 226 -1.68 6.96 -20.50
C GLN A 226 -1.72 7.47 -19.04
N ALA A 227 -2.88 7.39 -18.39
CA ALA A 227 -3.06 7.83 -17.01
C ALA A 227 -2.15 7.07 -16.03
N SER A 228 -1.99 5.74 -16.21
CA SER A 228 -1.07 4.94 -15.41
C SER A 228 0.40 5.34 -15.65
N TYR A 229 0.77 5.59 -16.91
CA TYR A 229 2.11 6.06 -17.25
C TYR A 229 2.42 7.41 -16.60
N ASP A 230 1.53 8.39 -16.74
CA ASP A 230 1.68 9.72 -16.17
C ASP A 230 1.73 9.67 -14.63
N SER A 231 0.92 8.82 -14.02
CA SER A 231 0.94 8.56 -12.58
C SER A 231 2.29 8.02 -12.13
N LYS A 232 2.84 7.01 -12.81
CA LYS A 232 4.17 6.47 -12.50
C LYS A 232 5.27 7.52 -12.60
N LEU A 233 5.19 8.39 -13.60
CA LEU A 233 6.17 9.48 -13.74
C LEU A 233 6.06 10.53 -12.64
N ARG A 234 4.85 10.85 -12.17
CA ARG A 234 4.66 11.70 -10.99
C ARG A 234 5.28 11.05 -9.75
N VAL A 235 4.99 9.78 -9.50
CA VAL A 235 5.60 9.02 -8.38
C VAL A 235 7.12 8.97 -8.49
N VAL A 236 7.68 8.75 -9.67
CA VAL A 236 9.15 8.79 -9.91
C VAL A 236 9.76 10.14 -9.53
N ARG A 237 9.08 11.25 -9.83
CA ARG A 237 9.55 12.60 -9.44
C ARG A 237 9.53 12.78 -7.92
N GLU A 238 8.46 12.37 -7.26
CA GLU A 238 8.34 12.45 -5.81
C GLU A 238 9.38 11.56 -5.09
N LEU A 239 9.63 10.35 -5.60
CA LEU A 239 10.70 9.48 -5.10
C LEU A 239 12.09 10.10 -5.29
N ASP A 240 12.31 10.87 -6.37
CA ASP A 240 13.56 11.64 -6.56
C ASP A 240 13.70 12.75 -5.52
N VAL A 241 12.63 13.47 -5.24
CA VAL A 241 12.59 14.49 -4.17
C VAL A 241 12.86 13.82 -2.81
N ALA A 242 12.13 12.77 -2.47
CA ALA A 242 12.30 12.06 -1.21
C ALA A 242 13.74 11.51 -1.03
N SER A 243 14.37 11.03 -2.12
CA SER A 243 15.73 10.52 -2.08
C SER A 243 16.78 11.59 -1.78
N LYS A 244 16.51 12.87 -2.12
CA LYS A 244 17.39 14.01 -1.82
C LYS A 244 17.21 14.51 -0.39
N GLN A 245 16.05 14.26 0.21
CA GLN A 245 15.70 14.65 1.58
C GLN A 245 16.05 13.56 2.61
N ALA A 246 16.34 12.35 2.16
CA ALA A 246 16.70 11.24 3.03
C ALA A 246 18.10 11.46 3.63
N THR A 247 18.25 11.09 4.91
CA THR A 247 19.47 11.36 5.70
C THR A 247 20.40 10.17 5.86
N SER A 248 19.88 8.93 5.69
CA SER A 248 20.70 7.72 5.76
C SER A 248 21.03 7.17 4.37
N ASP A 249 22.23 6.64 4.19
CA ASP A 249 22.66 6.03 2.92
C ASP A 249 21.71 4.88 2.50
N ALA A 250 21.25 4.08 3.45
CA ALA A 250 20.32 2.99 3.18
C ALA A 250 18.98 3.50 2.62
N ALA A 251 18.44 4.59 3.18
CA ALA A 251 17.20 5.22 2.70
C ALA A 251 17.41 5.85 1.32
N ILE A 252 18.51 6.59 1.11
CA ILE A 252 18.85 7.17 -0.20
C ILE A 252 18.94 6.07 -1.26
N ASP A 253 19.68 5.02 -0.98
CA ASP A 253 19.89 3.91 -1.89
C ASP A 253 18.59 3.16 -2.22
N PHE A 254 17.72 2.99 -1.23
CA PHE A 254 16.43 2.31 -1.42
C PHE A 254 15.49 3.15 -2.29
N LEU A 255 15.32 4.44 -1.98
CA LEU A 255 14.48 5.35 -2.76
C LEU A 255 14.99 5.52 -4.20
N VAL A 256 16.30 5.65 -4.39
CA VAL A 256 16.93 5.68 -5.72
C VAL A 256 16.71 4.36 -6.47
N TRP A 257 16.83 3.23 -5.79
CA TRP A 257 16.52 1.93 -6.38
C TRP A 257 15.07 1.85 -6.82
N ARG A 258 14.11 2.21 -5.94
CA ARG A 258 12.67 2.13 -6.25
C ARG A 258 12.30 3.07 -7.40
N ARG A 259 12.75 4.34 -7.32
CA ARG A 259 12.59 5.31 -8.40
C ARG A 259 13.06 4.75 -9.75
N ASN A 260 14.27 4.19 -9.79
CA ASN A 260 14.83 3.66 -11.03
C ASN A 260 14.06 2.45 -11.55
N THR A 261 13.61 1.56 -10.67
CA THR A 261 12.79 0.39 -11.04
C THR A 261 11.47 0.85 -11.65
N LEU A 262 10.75 1.73 -10.97
CA LEU A 262 9.45 2.24 -11.44
C LEU A 262 9.58 3.02 -12.76
N TYR A 263 10.65 3.79 -12.93
CA TYR A 263 10.95 4.46 -14.19
C TYR A 263 11.19 3.47 -15.33
N MET A 264 11.97 2.41 -15.09
CA MET A 264 12.22 1.39 -16.11
C MET A 264 10.96 0.62 -16.49
N ASP A 265 10.09 0.33 -15.53
CA ASP A 265 8.78 -0.26 -15.78
C ASP A 265 7.91 0.67 -16.64
N SER A 266 7.91 1.98 -16.34
CA SER A 266 7.17 2.96 -17.12
C SER A 266 7.66 3.07 -18.59
N ARG A 267 8.96 2.90 -18.84
CA ARG A 267 9.51 2.92 -20.20
C ARG A 267 9.02 1.79 -21.09
N GLY A 268 8.69 0.65 -20.54
CA GLY A 268 8.05 -0.44 -21.29
C GLY A 268 6.73 0.02 -21.91
N TYR A 269 5.94 0.79 -21.18
CA TYR A 269 4.70 1.40 -21.67
C TYR A 269 4.94 2.53 -22.68
N ALA A 270 5.94 3.40 -22.42
CA ALA A 270 6.27 4.51 -23.32
C ALA A 270 6.66 4.04 -24.73
N LYS A 271 7.35 2.91 -24.84
CA LYS A 271 7.65 2.30 -26.15
C LYS A 271 6.38 1.93 -26.91
N ASN A 272 5.39 1.39 -26.21
CA ASN A 272 4.10 1.01 -26.78
C ASN A 272 3.29 2.24 -27.20
N LEU A 273 3.44 3.36 -26.46
CA LEU A 273 2.73 4.62 -26.71
C LEU A 273 3.46 5.56 -27.69
N ARG A 274 4.64 5.19 -28.21
CA ARG A 274 5.49 6.02 -29.09
C ARG A 274 5.80 7.42 -28.52
N GLN A 275 5.90 7.56 -27.22
CA GLN A 275 6.14 8.84 -26.56
C GLN A 275 7.61 9.05 -26.19
N ALA A 276 8.08 10.32 -26.30
CA ALA A 276 9.36 10.74 -25.76
C ALA A 276 9.34 10.75 -24.22
N SER A 277 10.46 10.43 -23.58
CA SER A 277 10.57 10.48 -22.13
C SER A 277 10.31 11.89 -21.58
N PRO A 278 9.31 12.10 -20.72
CA PRO A 278 8.98 13.42 -20.17
C PRO A 278 9.89 13.84 -19.01
N LEU A 279 10.85 13.01 -18.61
CA LEU A 279 11.82 13.36 -17.57
C LEU A 279 12.88 14.32 -18.10
N PRO A 280 13.42 15.22 -17.26
CA PRO A 280 14.55 16.05 -17.63
C PRO A 280 15.67 15.19 -18.23
N PHE A 281 16.21 15.61 -19.37
CA PHE A 281 17.22 14.89 -20.14
C PHE A 281 18.41 14.37 -19.28
N MET A 282 18.86 15.17 -18.31
CA MET A 282 19.93 14.80 -17.39
C MET A 282 19.56 13.67 -16.44
N LEU A 283 18.31 13.63 -15.97
CA LEU A 283 17.81 12.57 -15.08
C LEU A 283 17.63 11.27 -15.86
N SER A 284 17.05 11.33 -17.06
CA SER A 284 16.87 10.16 -17.92
C SER A 284 18.20 9.54 -18.34
N LYS A 285 19.20 10.33 -18.73
CA LYS A 285 20.56 9.84 -19.07
C LYS A 285 21.28 9.20 -17.88
N ARG A 286 21.21 9.82 -16.70
CA ARG A 286 21.79 9.22 -15.47
C ARG A 286 21.15 7.86 -15.15
N LEU A 287 19.84 7.75 -15.27
CA LEU A 287 19.11 6.51 -15.02
C LEU A 287 19.45 5.44 -16.06
N GLU A 288 19.56 5.81 -17.34
CA GLU A 288 19.98 4.92 -18.42
C GLU A 288 21.38 4.39 -18.24
N MET A 289 22.33 5.24 -17.88
CA MET A 289 23.72 4.87 -17.66
C MET A 289 23.85 3.91 -16.45
N ARG A 290 23.14 4.15 -15.35
CA ARG A 290 23.10 3.23 -14.19
C ARG A 290 22.45 1.89 -14.53
N ALA A 291 21.40 1.89 -15.33
CA ALA A 291 20.74 0.67 -15.81
C ALA A 291 21.65 -0.13 -16.77
N ALA A 292 22.43 0.54 -17.62
CA ALA A 292 23.42 -0.10 -18.50
C ALA A 292 24.55 -0.74 -17.69
N ILE A 293 25.10 -0.04 -16.70
CA ILE A 293 26.14 -0.56 -15.79
C ILE A 293 25.64 -1.80 -15.00
N ARG A 294 24.37 -1.80 -14.55
CA ARG A 294 23.78 -2.96 -13.89
C ARG A 294 23.64 -4.17 -14.82
N ARG A 295 23.26 -3.98 -16.09
CA ARG A 295 23.19 -5.05 -17.09
C ARG A 295 24.56 -5.66 -17.36
N MET A 296 25.60 -4.84 -17.51
CA MET A 296 26.96 -5.29 -17.67
C MET A 296 27.43 -6.12 -16.46
N ARG A 297 27.18 -5.67 -15.22
CA ARG A 297 27.53 -6.41 -14.00
C ARG A 297 26.77 -7.74 -13.83
N LYS A 298 25.56 -7.87 -14.35
CA LYS A 298 24.81 -9.15 -14.36
C LYS A 298 25.30 -10.10 -15.45
N GLY A 299 25.80 -9.57 -16.56
CA GLY A 299 26.39 -10.39 -17.65
C GLY A 299 27.76 -10.98 -17.32
N TRP A 300 28.48 -10.43 -16.31
CA TRP A 300 29.78 -10.93 -15.87
C TRP A 300 29.70 -11.98 -14.75
N LYS A 301 28.49 -12.35 -14.32
CA LYS A 301 28.23 -13.39 -13.30
C LYS A 301 27.55 -14.64 -13.88
N ARG A 302 27.67 -14.84 -15.19
CA ARG A 302 27.30 -16.09 -15.87
C ARG A 302 28.53 -16.79 -16.43
#